data_8832d12124d6db415a71e6c61c89c2c3
#
_entry.id   8832d12124d6db415a71e6c61c89c2c3
#
_cell.length_a   1.000
_cell.length_b   1.000
_cell.length_c   1.000
_cell.angle_alpha   90.00
_cell.angle_beta   90.00
_cell.angle_gamma   90.00
#
_symmetry.space_group_name_H-M   'P 1'
#
loop_
_entity.id
_entity.type
_entity.pdbx_description
1 polymer ?
#
loop_
_entity_poly.entity_id
_entity_poly.type
_entity_poly.pdbx_seq_one_letter_code
_entity_poly.pdbx_strand_id
1 'polypeptide(L)'
;MHRPKRPGSTWARVTALGSYREVGRACHLVTTNESRIMIDVGVNVANDLDPMPFFNAPEALPIDKLDAVILTHAHLDHAGMLPVLFKYGYRGPVFCTPPTRDLMLLLQSDYLKISGSEGRMAPYSMEDIRTCQRHVIDVPWDQTTDIAPDIKMTFSNSGHILGSSAVHLHIGDGKHNLLFSGDQKYEKSWLFDAANTRFPKVESLVLESTYGSAGDYQPSRQEANQELVDIVSRTISRGGKMIFPVFAVGRSQEVMIAIDEL
;
A
#
# COMPACT_ATOMS: atom_id res chain seq x y z
N MET A 1 18.37 -4.20 24.85
CA MET A 1 19.54 -3.35 25.21
C MET A 1 19.22 -1.94 24.76
N HIS A 2 19.15 -0.99 25.70
CA HIS A 2 18.86 0.41 25.40
C HIS A 2 20.10 1.02 24.72
N ARG A 3 20.02 1.39 23.46
CA ARG A 3 21.08 2.18 22.80
C ARG A 3 21.10 3.59 23.42
N PRO A 4 22.26 4.11 23.86
CA PRO A 4 22.30 5.48 24.39
C PRO A 4 21.91 6.47 23.30
N LYS A 5 20.95 7.36 23.59
CA LYS A 5 20.55 8.44 22.70
C LYS A 5 21.77 9.31 22.36
N ARG A 6 22.13 9.42 21.09
CA ARG A 6 23.15 10.37 20.63
C ARG A 6 22.55 11.77 20.64
N PRO A 7 23.15 12.77 21.31
CA PRO A 7 22.74 14.15 21.18
C PRO A 7 23.17 14.64 19.78
N GLY A 8 22.24 14.78 18.88
CA GLY A 8 22.45 15.26 17.51
C GLY A 8 21.17 15.76 16.88
N SER A 9 21.26 16.61 15.87
CA SER A 9 20.11 17.11 15.13
C SER A 9 19.25 15.96 14.62
N THR A 10 17.97 15.95 14.95
CA THR A 10 17.01 15.01 14.38
C THR A 10 16.85 15.34 12.89
N TRP A 11 17.20 14.39 12.02
CA TRP A 11 16.96 14.47 10.59
C TRP A 11 16.19 13.23 10.15
N ALA A 12 15.42 13.38 9.08
CA ALA A 12 14.78 12.27 8.39
C ALA A 12 15.10 12.36 6.90
N ARG A 13 15.31 11.21 6.27
CA ARG A 13 15.50 11.06 4.83
C ARG A 13 14.48 10.08 4.29
N VAL A 14 13.81 10.47 3.21
CA VAL A 14 13.01 9.56 2.38
C VAL A 14 13.84 9.19 1.16
N THR A 15 14.04 7.90 0.94
CA THR A 15 14.70 7.36 -0.27
C THR A 15 13.64 6.63 -1.09
N ALA A 16 13.48 7.05 -2.34
CA ALA A 16 12.58 6.44 -3.31
C ALA A 16 13.20 5.13 -3.83
N LEU A 17 12.55 3.99 -3.56
CA LEU A 17 12.98 2.69 -4.06
C LEU A 17 12.05 2.12 -5.13
N GLY A 18 10.95 2.79 -5.43
CA GLY A 18 9.98 2.44 -6.47
C GLY A 18 8.77 3.36 -6.46
N SER A 19 7.90 3.27 -7.49
CA SER A 19 6.67 4.05 -7.67
C SER A 19 6.84 5.56 -7.95
N TYR A 20 8.07 6.05 -8.10
CA TYR A 20 8.30 7.44 -8.46
C TYR A 20 8.38 7.59 -9.98
N ARG A 21 7.41 8.34 -10.56
CA ARG A 21 7.23 8.55 -12.02
C ARG A 21 6.84 7.27 -12.77
N GLU A 22 6.28 6.29 -12.09
CA GLU A 22 5.75 5.05 -12.63
C GLU A 22 4.60 4.54 -11.75
N VAL A 23 3.79 3.59 -12.26
CA VAL A 23 2.81 2.83 -11.50
C VAL A 23 3.39 1.46 -11.16
N GLY A 24 3.23 1.03 -9.92
CA GLY A 24 3.73 -0.26 -9.45
C GLY A 24 4.98 -0.15 -8.58
N ARG A 25 5.33 -1.26 -7.95
CA ARG A 25 6.48 -1.45 -7.04
C ARG A 25 6.68 -0.34 -6.00
N ALA A 26 5.58 0.14 -5.39
CA ALA A 26 5.66 1.15 -4.34
C ALA A 26 6.61 0.72 -3.23
N CYS A 27 7.60 1.55 -2.93
CA CYS A 27 8.57 1.27 -1.89
C CYS A 27 9.32 2.54 -1.49
N HIS A 28 9.23 2.89 -0.20
CA HIS A 28 9.86 4.06 0.37
C HIS A 28 10.70 3.66 1.59
N LEU A 29 11.95 4.08 1.65
CA LEU A 29 12.79 3.91 2.82
C LEU A 29 12.85 5.21 3.59
N VAL A 30 12.47 5.20 4.85
CA VAL A 30 12.64 6.32 5.78
C VAL A 30 13.79 5.99 6.73
N THR A 31 14.78 6.86 6.78
CA THR A 31 15.95 6.72 7.63
C THR A 31 16.09 7.94 8.53
N THR A 32 16.34 7.70 9.80
CA THR A 32 16.68 8.71 10.81
C THR A 32 18.05 8.44 11.40
N ASN A 33 18.44 9.16 12.44
CA ASN A 33 19.68 8.87 13.19
C ASN A 33 19.65 7.50 13.88
N GLU A 34 18.46 7.00 14.23
CA GLU A 34 18.31 5.82 15.10
C GLU A 34 17.54 4.69 14.42
N SER A 35 16.76 4.98 13.35
CA SER A 35 15.82 4.03 12.75
C SER A 35 15.91 3.95 11.24
N ARG A 36 15.55 2.79 10.71
CA ARG A 36 15.36 2.52 9.28
C ARG A 36 14.07 1.74 9.11
N ILE A 37 13.08 2.34 8.50
CA ILE A 37 11.78 1.70 8.23
C ILE A 37 11.47 1.74 6.74
N MET A 38 10.74 0.74 6.26
CA MET A 38 10.28 0.67 4.88
C MET A 38 8.77 0.80 4.84
N ILE A 39 8.25 1.57 3.89
CA ILE A 39 6.82 1.74 3.66
C ILE A 39 6.52 1.20 2.29
N ASP A 40 5.64 0.22 2.25
CA ASP A 40 5.27 -0.60 1.11
C ASP A 40 6.45 -1.37 0.48
N VAL A 41 6.13 -2.49 -0.14
CA VAL A 41 7.08 -3.39 -0.81
C VAL A 41 6.34 -4.03 -1.99
N GLY A 42 6.08 -3.23 -3.00
CA GLY A 42 5.22 -3.59 -4.11
C GLY A 42 5.90 -4.33 -5.24
N VAL A 43 5.09 -4.83 -6.17
CA VAL A 43 5.51 -5.40 -7.44
C VAL A 43 5.06 -4.51 -8.59
N ASN A 44 5.86 -4.38 -9.63
CA ASN A 44 5.40 -3.84 -10.90
C ASN A 44 4.88 -4.99 -11.78
N VAL A 45 3.56 -5.19 -11.77
CA VAL A 45 2.91 -6.28 -12.52
C VAL A 45 2.93 -6.07 -14.04
N ALA A 46 3.23 -4.87 -14.51
CA ALA A 46 3.33 -4.54 -15.93
C ALA A 46 4.75 -4.73 -16.49
N ASN A 47 5.74 -4.99 -15.64
CA ASN A 47 7.14 -5.14 -16.03
C ASN A 47 7.72 -6.46 -15.50
N ASP A 48 7.62 -7.51 -16.29
CA ASP A 48 8.12 -8.86 -15.93
C ASP A 48 9.66 -8.93 -15.86
N LEU A 49 10.38 -8.02 -16.50
CA LEU A 49 11.85 -8.02 -16.51
C LEU A 49 12.44 -7.39 -15.26
N ASP A 50 11.77 -6.39 -14.68
CA ASP A 50 12.21 -5.68 -13.49
C ASP A 50 11.01 -5.35 -12.58
N PRO A 51 10.41 -6.36 -11.95
CA PRO A 51 9.18 -6.18 -11.18
C PRO A 51 9.41 -5.68 -9.74
N MET A 52 10.66 -5.75 -9.23
CA MET A 52 10.96 -5.48 -7.83
C MET A 52 11.34 -4.01 -7.57
N PRO A 53 11.14 -3.50 -6.35
CA PRO A 53 11.79 -2.27 -5.91
C PRO A 53 13.32 -2.35 -5.99
N PHE A 54 13.98 -1.20 -6.00
CA PHE A 54 15.44 -1.10 -6.09
C PHE A 54 16.14 -1.50 -4.78
N PHE A 55 16.00 -2.78 -4.36
CA PHE A 55 16.61 -3.29 -3.14
C PHE A 55 18.15 -3.33 -3.16
N ASN A 56 18.77 -3.22 -4.33
CA ASN A 56 20.21 -3.11 -4.51
C ASN A 56 20.76 -1.70 -4.24
N ALA A 57 19.89 -0.72 -3.97
CA ALA A 57 20.33 0.61 -3.55
C ALA A 57 21.12 0.50 -2.23
N PRO A 58 22.31 1.15 -2.12
CA PRO A 58 23.12 1.08 -0.90
C PRO A 58 22.36 1.48 0.36
N GLU A 59 21.40 2.41 0.24
CA GLU A 59 20.58 2.89 1.34
C GLU A 59 19.62 1.81 1.86
N ALA A 60 19.19 0.87 1.00
CA ALA A 60 18.30 -0.22 1.38
C ALA A 60 19.03 -1.37 2.09
N LEU A 61 20.35 -1.49 1.88
CA LEU A 61 21.15 -2.60 2.41
C LEU A 61 21.79 -2.25 3.77
N PRO A 62 22.04 -3.25 4.61
CA PRO A 62 21.51 -4.61 4.51
C PRO A 62 20.04 -4.69 4.99
N ILE A 63 19.24 -5.53 4.35
CA ILE A 63 17.79 -5.68 4.59
C ILE A 63 17.48 -6.15 6.01
N ASP A 64 18.32 -7.01 6.61
CA ASP A 64 18.16 -7.53 7.98
C ASP A 64 18.33 -6.44 9.07
N LYS A 65 18.72 -5.22 8.70
CA LYS A 65 18.86 -4.07 9.60
C LYS A 65 17.69 -3.10 9.55
N LEU A 66 16.63 -3.42 8.83
CA LEU A 66 15.38 -2.66 8.93
C LEU A 66 14.76 -2.88 10.32
N ASP A 67 14.31 -1.79 10.95
CA ASP A 67 13.63 -1.85 12.25
C ASP A 67 12.17 -2.26 12.09
N ALA A 68 11.51 -1.82 11.02
CA ALA A 68 10.11 -2.15 10.73
C ALA A 68 9.79 -2.04 9.23
N VAL A 69 8.73 -2.73 8.82
CA VAL A 69 8.05 -2.51 7.53
C VAL A 69 6.60 -2.13 7.83
N ILE A 70 6.05 -1.20 7.05
CA ILE A 70 4.67 -0.72 7.16
C ILE A 70 4.00 -0.94 5.81
N LEU A 71 2.77 -1.45 5.79
CA LEU A 71 1.97 -1.55 4.58
C LEU A 71 0.79 -0.59 4.64
N THR A 72 0.63 0.20 3.59
CA THR A 72 -0.50 1.10 3.42
C THR A 72 -1.77 0.31 3.12
N HIS A 73 -1.69 -0.70 2.24
CA HIS A 73 -2.80 -1.56 1.87
C HIS A 73 -2.31 -2.84 1.15
N ALA A 74 -3.25 -3.70 0.76
CA ALA A 74 -2.95 -5.06 0.34
C ALA A 74 -2.68 -5.24 -1.17
N HIS A 75 -2.92 -4.24 -2.04
CA HIS A 75 -2.69 -4.39 -3.47
C HIS A 75 -1.24 -4.83 -3.76
N LEU A 76 -1.06 -5.61 -4.83
CA LEU A 76 0.24 -6.21 -5.14
C LEU A 76 1.33 -5.17 -5.42
N ASP A 77 1.00 -4.05 -6.01
CA ASP A 77 1.92 -2.94 -6.26
C ASP A 77 2.37 -2.20 -4.99
N HIS A 78 1.80 -2.55 -3.81
CA HIS A 78 2.19 -2.08 -2.48
C HIS A 78 2.70 -3.20 -1.56
N ALA A 79 2.18 -4.43 -1.67
CA ALA A 79 2.50 -5.53 -0.75
C ALA A 79 3.10 -6.76 -1.46
N GLY A 80 3.13 -6.79 -2.79
CA GLY A 80 3.42 -7.99 -3.56
C GLY A 80 4.82 -8.56 -3.40
N MET A 81 5.82 -7.73 -3.09
CA MET A 81 7.22 -8.16 -2.89
C MET A 81 7.65 -8.22 -1.43
N LEU A 82 6.74 -7.99 -0.48
CA LEU A 82 7.07 -8.10 0.95
C LEU A 82 7.72 -9.44 1.34
N PRO A 83 7.25 -10.62 0.85
CA PRO A 83 7.88 -11.89 1.19
C PRO A 83 9.35 -12.00 0.75
N VAL A 84 9.78 -11.23 -0.25
CA VAL A 84 11.18 -11.19 -0.71
C VAL A 84 12.11 -10.70 0.39
N LEU A 85 11.67 -9.74 1.23
CA LEU A 85 12.48 -9.26 2.35
C LEU A 85 12.80 -10.40 3.32
N PHE A 86 11.83 -11.29 3.59
CA PHE A 86 12.01 -12.45 4.47
C PHE A 86 12.94 -13.50 3.85
N LYS A 87 12.86 -13.70 2.55
CA LYS A 87 13.82 -14.53 1.81
C LYS A 87 15.26 -13.97 1.94
N TYR A 88 15.42 -12.66 1.99
CA TYR A 88 16.72 -11.97 2.17
C TYR A 88 17.09 -11.69 3.62
N GLY A 89 16.42 -12.33 4.57
CA GLY A 89 16.86 -12.35 5.97
C GLY A 89 16.19 -11.34 6.90
N TYR A 90 15.24 -10.55 6.42
CA TYR A 90 14.43 -9.71 7.32
C TYR A 90 13.68 -10.57 8.34
N ARG A 91 13.64 -10.14 9.60
CA ARG A 91 12.95 -10.83 10.71
C ARG A 91 12.29 -9.84 11.67
N GLY A 92 12.19 -8.58 11.28
CA GLY A 92 11.51 -7.54 12.04
C GLY A 92 9.99 -7.56 11.87
N PRO A 93 9.27 -6.66 12.56
CA PRO A 93 7.81 -6.56 12.50
C PRO A 93 7.33 -5.94 11.17
N VAL A 94 6.15 -6.37 10.74
CA VAL A 94 5.38 -5.78 9.64
C VAL A 94 4.10 -5.21 10.23
N PHE A 95 3.88 -3.92 10.10
CA PHE A 95 2.69 -3.25 10.60
C PHE A 95 1.69 -3.02 9.46
N CYS A 96 0.44 -3.42 9.65
CA CYS A 96 -0.67 -3.13 8.75
C CYS A 96 -2.00 -3.19 9.50
N THR A 97 -3.10 -2.82 8.83
CA THR A 97 -4.44 -3.04 9.40
C THR A 97 -4.85 -4.51 9.33
N PRO A 98 -5.76 -5.00 10.20
CA PRO A 98 -6.25 -6.37 10.14
C PRO A 98 -6.77 -6.79 8.75
N PRO A 99 -7.62 -6.00 8.04
CA PRO A 99 -8.04 -6.40 6.70
C PRO A 99 -6.89 -6.47 5.68
N THR A 100 -5.90 -5.58 5.79
CA THR A 100 -4.72 -5.59 4.91
C THR A 100 -3.93 -6.88 5.07
N ARG A 101 -3.75 -7.37 6.31
CA ARG A 101 -3.10 -8.67 6.59
C ARG A 101 -3.78 -9.82 5.84
N ASP A 102 -5.10 -9.92 5.96
CA ASP A 102 -5.85 -11.04 5.39
C ASP A 102 -5.89 -10.97 3.86
N LEU A 103 -6.10 -9.78 3.30
CA LEU A 103 -6.12 -9.56 1.86
C LEU A 103 -4.74 -9.77 1.22
N MET A 104 -3.66 -9.33 1.85
CA MET A 104 -2.32 -9.51 1.28
C MET A 104 -1.94 -11.00 1.21
N LEU A 105 -2.33 -11.82 2.18
CA LEU A 105 -2.12 -13.27 2.13
C LEU A 105 -2.80 -13.89 0.91
N LEU A 106 -4.06 -13.50 0.66
CA LEU A 106 -4.82 -13.95 -0.51
C LEU A 106 -4.13 -13.55 -1.81
N LEU A 107 -3.81 -12.26 -1.96
CA LEU A 107 -3.24 -11.71 -3.20
C LEU A 107 -1.83 -12.23 -3.49
N GLN A 108 -0.96 -12.34 -2.48
CA GLN A 108 0.38 -12.92 -2.64
C GLN A 108 0.32 -14.40 -3.01
N SER A 109 -0.62 -15.16 -2.43
CA SER A 109 -0.81 -16.58 -2.77
C SER A 109 -1.31 -16.75 -4.20
N ASP A 110 -2.20 -15.86 -4.65
CA ASP A 110 -2.71 -15.87 -6.02
C ASP A 110 -1.62 -15.47 -7.03
N TYR A 111 -0.82 -14.46 -6.71
CA TYR A 111 0.34 -14.07 -7.51
C TYR A 111 1.31 -15.25 -7.76
N LEU A 112 1.58 -16.08 -6.73
CA LEU A 112 2.39 -17.26 -6.90
C LEU A 112 1.76 -18.29 -7.84
N LYS A 113 0.44 -18.53 -7.73
CA LYS A 113 -0.28 -19.47 -8.60
C LYS A 113 -0.25 -19.02 -10.06
N ILE A 114 -0.54 -17.73 -10.31
CA ILE A 114 -0.53 -17.13 -11.65
C ILE A 114 0.88 -17.23 -12.24
N SER A 115 1.92 -16.81 -11.50
CA SER A 115 3.31 -16.90 -11.95
C SER A 115 3.67 -18.33 -12.35
N GLY A 116 3.29 -19.34 -11.55
CA GLY A 116 3.53 -20.75 -11.86
C GLY A 116 2.78 -21.23 -13.09
N SER A 117 1.51 -20.81 -13.28
CA SER A 117 0.70 -21.20 -14.45
C SER A 117 1.23 -20.60 -15.76
N GLU A 118 1.86 -19.43 -15.68
CA GLU A 118 2.47 -18.73 -16.81
C GLU A 118 3.94 -19.14 -17.06
N GLY A 119 4.46 -20.10 -16.29
CA GLY A 119 5.84 -20.55 -16.39
C GLY A 119 6.87 -19.51 -15.92
N ARG A 120 6.44 -18.49 -15.19
CA ARG A 120 7.33 -17.47 -14.60
C ARG A 120 7.90 -17.95 -13.27
N MET A 121 9.15 -17.62 -13.02
CA MET A 121 9.77 -17.90 -11.72
C MET A 121 9.34 -16.83 -10.72
N ALA A 122 8.54 -17.21 -9.74
CA ALA A 122 8.18 -16.30 -8.65
C ALA A 122 9.42 -15.96 -7.80
N PRO A 123 9.56 -14.70 -7.34
CA PRO A 123 10.74 -14.25 -6.59
C PRO A 123 10.82 -14.81 -5.17
N TYR A 124 9.74 -15.37 -4.65
CA TYR A 124 9.60 -15.95 -3.31
C TYR A 124 8.73 -17.21 -3.34
N SER A 125 8.68 -17.92 -2.24
CA SER A 125 7.91 -19.16 -2.05
C SER A 125 6.71 -18.96 -1.11
N MET A 126 5.82 -19.98 -1.03
CA MET A 126 4.74 -20.01 -0.02
C MET A 126 5.28 -20.02 1.41
N GLU A 127 6.48 -20.58 1.67
CA GLU A 127 7.08 -20.54 3.01
C GLU A 127 7.56 -19.13 3.37
N ASP A 128 8.03 -18.34 2.39
CA ASP A 128 8.37 -16.93 2.62
C ASP A 128 7.11 -16.11 2.98
N ILE A 129 5.97 -16.37 2.32
CA ILE A 129 4.67 -15.77 2.68
C ILE A 129 4.27 -16.15 4.11
N ARG A 130 4.35 -17.43 4.47
CA ARG A 130 4.02 -17.88 5.84
C ARG A 130 4.94 -17.28 6.88
N THR A 131 6.23 -17.13 6.55
CA THR A 131 7.19 -16.48 7.42
C THR A 131 6.84 -15.01 7.61
N CYS A 132 6.51 -14.30 6.53
CA CYS A 132 6.04 -12.93 6.59
C CYS A 132 4.81 -12.79 7.51
N GLN A 133 3.79 -13.63 7.31
CA GLN A 133 2.55 -13.59 8.10
C GLN A 133 2.78 -13.73 9.62
N ARG A 134 3.78 -14.50 10.04
CA ARG A 134 4.15 -14.66 11.46
C ARG A 134 4.75 -13.40 12.09
N HIS A 135 5.16 -12.43 11.28
CA HIS A 135 5.77 -11.17 11.72
C HIS A 135 4.82 -9.97 11.62
N VAL A 136 3.58 -10.20 11.15
CA VAL A 136 2.59 -9.14 11.04
C VAL A 136 2.03 -8.78 12.41
N ILE A 137 1.98 -7.49 12.67
CA ILE A 137 1.36 -6.87 13.84
C ILE A 137 0.20 -6.01 13.37
N ASP A 138 -1.00 -6.38 13.77
CA ASP A 138 -2.21 -5.65 13.43
C ASP A 138 -2.29 -4.36 14.22
N VAL A 139 -2.52 -3.24 13.52
CA VAL A 139 -2.76 -1.93 14.12
C VAL A 139 -4.02 -1.33 13.52
N PRO A 140 -5.06 -1.04 14.32
CA PRO A 140 -6.26 -0.38 13.83
C PRO A 140 -5.99 1.09 13.47
N TRP A 141 -6.92 1.70 12.72
CA TRP A 141 -6.87 3.13 12.47
C TRP A 141 -6.92 3.93 13.77
N ASP A 142 -6.36 5.13 13.74
CA ASP A 142 -6.35 6.13 14.80
C ASP A 142 -5.66 5.70 16.11
N GLN A 143 -4.94 4.58 16.08
CA GLN A 143 -4.08 4.15 17.16
C GLN A 143 -2.62 4.53 16.87
N THR A 144 -2.03 5.35 17.73
CA THR A 144 -0.59 5.66 17.67
C THR A 144 0.21 4.53 18.31
N THR A 145 1.19 4.01 17.58
CA THR A 145 2.00 2.84 17.96
C THR A 145 3.49 3.15 17.81
N ASP A 146 4.30 2.75 18.79
CA ASP A 146 5.76 2.79 18.69
C ASP A 146 6.23 1.69 17.72
N ILE A 147 6.96 2.05 16.66
CA ILE A 147 7.39 1.12 15.61
C ILE A 147 8.90 0.99 15.48
N ALA A 148 9.62 2.00 15.94
CA ALA A 148 11.07 2.05 15.91
C ALA A 148 11.59 3.00 17.01
N PRO A 149 12.87 3.03 17.35
CA PRO A 149 13.42 3.77 18.50
C PRO A 149 13.02 5.23 18.61
N ASP A 150 12.88 5.94 17.47
CA ASP A 150 12.53 7.36 17.41
C ASP A 150 11.33 7.65 16.49
N ILE A 151 10.55 6.60 16.13
CA ILE A 151 9.40 6.73 15.24
C ILE A 151 8.15 6.09 15.85
N LYS A 152 7.07 6.86 15.93
CA LYS A 152 5.71 6.39 16.14
C LYS A 152 4.92 6.51 14.85
N MET A 153 3.87 5.71 14.72
CA MET A 153 3.00 5.67 13.55
C MET A 153 1.54 5.71 13.97
N THR A 154 0.73 6.39 13.16
CA THR A 154 -0.73 6.32 13.21
C THR A 154 -1.27 6.02 11.82
N PHE A 155 -2.09 4.97 11.70
CA PHE A 155 -2.86 4.72 10.48
C PHE A 155 -4.13 5.56 10.47
N SER A 156 -4.52 6.05 9.29
CA SER A 156 -5.82 6.70 9.07
C SER A 156 -6.45 6.17 7.78
N ASN A 157 -7.78 6.05 7.76
CA ASN A 157 -8.50 5.57 6.56
C ASN A 157 -8.11 6.37 5.31
N SER A 158 -7.67 5.70 4.25
CA SER A 158 -7.38 6.32 2.94
C SER A 158 -8.52 6.20 1.92
N GLY A 159 -9.60 5.47 2.25
CA GLY A 159 -10.81 5.36 1.42
C GLY A 159 -10.67 4.51 0.14
N HIS A 160 -9.51 3.89 -0.10
CA HIS A 160 -9.18 3.23 -1.36
C HIS A 160 -9.74 1.80 -1.46
N ILE A 161 -9.34 0.92 -0.55
CA ILE A 161 -9.88 -0.44 -0.39
C ILE A 161 -10.07 -0.79 1.08
N LEU A 162 -10.63 -1.95 1.38
CA LEU A 162 -10.83 -2.43 2.74
C LEU A 162 -9.50 -2.47 3.49
N GLY A 163 -9.41 -1.74 4.60
CA GLY A 163 -8.20 -1.64 5.43
C GLY A 163 -7.12 -0.69 4.93
N SER A 164 -7.30 -0.05 3.78
CA SER A 164 -6.31 0.89 3.25
C SER A 164 -6.08 2.09 4.16
N SER A 165 -4.83 2.53 4.24
CA SER A 165 -4.40 3.54 5.22
C SER A 165 -3.43 4.55 4.64
N ALA A 166 -3.60 5.81 5.03
CA ALA A 166 -2.52 6.77 5.08
C ALA A 166 -1.65 6.48 6.31
N VAL A 167 -0.35 6.67 6.18
CA VAL A 167 0.65 6.40 7.23
C VAL A 167 1.20 7.71 7.75
N HIS A 168 0.84 8.09 8.97
CA HIS A 168 1.35 9.28 9.62
C HIS A 168 2.47 8.91 10.59
N LEU A 169 3.70 9.29 10.26
CA LEU A 169 4.89 9.07 11.08
C LEU A 169 5.15 10.27 11.97
N HIS A 170 5.39 10.02 13.25
CA HIS A 170 5.82 11.00 14.25
C HIS A 170 7.28 10.71 14.59
N ILE A 171 8.20 11.50 14.06
CA ILE A 171 9.64 11.30 14.17
C ILE A 171 10.22 12.19 15.27
N GLY A 172 11.05 11.61 16.14
CA GLY A 172 11.73 12.33 17.20
C GLY A 172 10.78 13.01 18.19
N ASP A 173 9.80 12.26 18.72
CA ASP A 173 8.74 12.76 19.61
C ASP A 173 7.92 13.92 18.99
N GLY A 174 7.62 13.79 17.67
CA GLY A 174 6.79 14.75 16.94
C GLY A 174 7.54 16.01 16.49
N LYS A 175 8.85 16.01 16.51
CA LYS A 175 9.66 17.13 15.96
C LYS A 175 9.48 17.25 14.46
N HIS A 176 9.24 16.14 13.76
CA HIS A 176 8.89 16.10 12.35
C HIS A 176 7.79 15.08 12.11
N ASN A 177 6.73 15.48 11.39
CA ASN A 177 5.62 14.62 11.05
C ASN A 177 5.58 14.45 9.52
N LEU A 178 5.69 13.21 9.09
CA LEU A 178 5.75 12.82 7.69
C LEU A 178 4.54 11.95 7.38
N LEU A 179 3.74 12.35 6.39
CA LEU A 179 2.55 11.63 5.95
C LEU A 179 2.80 10.96 4.59
N PHE A 180 2.50 9.68 4.49
CA PHE A 180 2.37 8.96 3.22
C PHE A 180 0.90 8.69 2.97
N SER A 181 0.38 9.08 1.81
CA SER A 181 -1.05 8.89 1.49
C SER A 181 -1.41 7.42 1.29
N GLY A 182 -0.46 6.57 0.86
CA GLY A 182 -0.80 5.36 0.14
C GLY A 182 -1.66 5.71 -1.07
N ASP A 183 -2.41 4.76 -1.60
CA ASP A 183 -3.48 5.05 -2.55
C ASP A 183 -4.69 5.58 -1.78
N GLN A 184 -5.31 6.63 -2.30
CA GLN A 184 -6.39 7.31 -1.59
C GLN A 184 -7.59 7.61 -2.46
N LYS A 185 -8.75 7.70 -1.81
CA LYS A 185 -9.98 8.23 -2.39
C LYS A 185 -10.65 9.16 -1.39
N TYR A 186 -10.68 10.45 -1.67
CA TYR A 186 -11.24 11.45 -0.78
C TYR A 186 -12.75 11.71 -0.98
N GLU A 187 -13.38 11.02 -1.91
CA GLU A 187 -14.85 10.97 -2.04
C GLU A 187 -15.37 9.62 -1.53
N LYS A 188 -16.52 9.66 -0.86
CA LYS A 188 -17.22 8.44 -0.45
C LYS A 188 -17.55 7.59 -1.68
N SER A 189 -17.24 6.29 -1.62
CA SER A 189 -17.63 5.31 -2.63
C SER A 189 -18.90 4.54 -2.22
N TRP A 190 -19.34 3.60 -3.03
CA TRP A 190 -20.42 2.66 -2.64
C TRP A 190 -20.01 1.77 -1.48
N LEU A 191 -18.73 1.47 -1.35
CA LEU A 191 -18.23 0.48 -0.42
C LEU A 191 -17.49 1.11 0.77
N PHE A 192 -16.83 2.28 0.58
CA PHE A 192 -15.95 2.88 1.57
C PHE A 192 -16.28 4.34 1.85
N ASP A 193 -16.06 4.75 3.08
CA ASP A 193 -16.07 6.16 3.45
C ASP A 193 -14.86 6.88 2.83
N ALA A 194 -15.00 8.19 2.69
CA ALA A 194 -13.94 9.06 2.18
C ALA A 194 -12.65 8.97 3.02
N ALA A 195 -11.51 9.22 2.38
CA ALA A 195 -10.24 9.33 3.09
C ALA A 195 -10.28 10.37 4.21
N ASN A 196 -9.59 10.07 5.31
CA ASN A 196 -9.34 11.08 6.34
C ASN A 196 -8.40 12.15 5.78
N THR A 197 -8.83 13.41 5.84
CA THR A 197 -8.04 14.58 5.39
C THR A 197 -7.63 15.49 6.56
N ARG A 198 -7.95 15.11 7.80
CA ARG A 198 -7.69 15.91 9.00
C ARG A 198 -6.55 15.31 9.80
N PHE A 199 -5.39 15.92 9.69
CA PHE A 199 -4.20 15.54 10.43
C PHE A 199 -3.77 16.67 11.35
N PRO A 200 -3.37 16.41 12.60
CA PRO A 200 -3.05 17.46 13.56
C PRO A 200 -1.84 18.31 13.14
N LYS A 201 -0.85 17.69 12.49
CA LYS A 201 0.38 18.34 12.05
C LYS A 201 1.06 17.50 10.97
N VAL A 202 1.43 18.11 9.85
CA VAL A 202 2.18 17.47 8.76
C VAL A 202 3.22 18.48 8.24
N GLU A 203 4.49 18.17 8.39
CA GLU A 203 5.59 18.96 7.84
C GLU A 203 5.99 18.50 6.44
N SER A 204 5.83 17.21 6.17
CA SER A 204 6.14 16.64 4.85
C SER A 204 5.05 15.66 4.42
N LEU A 205 4.74 15.66 3.13
CA LEU A 205 3.74 14.79 2.53
C LEU A 205 4.32 14.07 1.31
N VAL A 206 4.19 12.75 1.27
CA VAL A 206 4.37 11.93 0.08
C VAL A 206 2.97 11.54 -0.40
N LEU A 207 2.57 12.08 -1.54
CA LEU A 207 1.22 11.96 -2.08
C LEU A 207 1.24 11.17 -3.39
N GLU A 208 0.32 10.21 -3.54
CA GLU A 208 0.07 9.57 -4.82
C GLU A 208 -0.46 10.58 -5.84
N SER A 209 -0.22 10.32 -7.11
CA SER A 209 -0.64 11.19 -8.20
C SER A 209 -1.06 10.41 -9.45
N THR A 210 -1.74 9.28 -9.26
CA THR A 210 -2.21 8.39 -10.32
C THR A 210 -3.05 9.13 -11.35
N TYR A 211 -3.90 10.04 -10.90
CA TYR A 211 -4.72 10.94 -11.73
C TYR A 211 -4.27 12.40 -11.60
N GLY A 212 -2.94 12.64 -11.58
CA GLY A 212 -2.36 13.95 -11.35
C GLY A 212 -2.03 14.76 -12.61
N SER A 213 -2.33 14.26 -13.78
CA SER A 213 -2.11 14.96 -15.05
C SER A 213 -3.11 16.10 -15.25
N ALA A 214 -2.74 17.13 -15.97
CA ALA A 214 -3.60 18.29 -16.24
C ALA A 214 -4.91 17.95 -16.99
N GLY A 215 -4.99 16.78 -17.63
CA GLY A 215 -6.17 16.28 -18.34
C GLY A 215 -6.97 15.22 -17.62
N ASP A 216 -6.59 14.82 -16.41
CA ASP A 216 -7.20 13.72 -15.66
C ASP A 216 -8.45 14.19 -14.88
N TYR A 217 -9.44 14.70 -15.60
CA TYR A 217 -10.73 15.03 -15.01
C TYR A 217 -11.65 13.81 -15.02
N GLN A 218 -12.10 13.41 -13.85
CA GLN A 218 -13.08 12.34 -13.71
C GLN A 218 -14.50 12.92 -13.80
N PRO A 219 -15.46 12.22 -14.45
CA PRO A 219 -16.87 12.59 -14.37
C PRO A 219 -17.34 12.52 -12.90
N SER A 220 -18.41 13.26 -12.59
CA SER A 220 -19.05 13.12 -11.29
C SER A 220 -19.54 11.68 -11.08
N ARG A 221 -19.64 11.25 -9.84
CA ARG A 221 -20.20 9.93 -9.53
C ARG A 221 -21.60 9.74 -10.08
N GLN A 222 -22.41 10.78 -10.04
CA GLN A 222 -23.78 10.72 -10.58
C GLN A 222 -23.78 10.48 -12.10
N GLU A 223 -22.95 11.15 -12.83
CA GLU A 223 -22.78 10.96 -14.29
C GLU A 223 -22.27 9.54 -14.58
N ALA A 224 -21.24 9.08 -13.88
CA ALA A 224 -20.69 7.74 -14.06
C ALA A 224 -21.69 6.63 -13.72
N ASN A 225 -22.50 6.80 -12.68
CA ASN A 225 -23.55 5.87 -12.31
C ASN A 225 -24.64 5.84 -13.39
N GLN A 226 -25.09 7.00 -13.89
CA GLN A 226 -26.11 7.05 -14.95
C GLN A 226 -25.61 6.37 -16.22
N GLU A 227 -24.36 6.61 -16.61
CA GLU A 227 -23.75 5.96 -17.77
C GLU A 227 -23.68 4.44 -17.58
N LEU A 228 -23.30 3.96 -16.39
CA LEU A 228 -23.29 2.54 -16.05
C LEU A 228 -24.67 1.92 -16.23
N VAL A 229 -25.73 2.53 -15.66
CA VAL A 229 -27.13 2.06 -15.80
C VAL A 229 -27.53 1.99 -17.26
N ASP A 230 -27.27 3.04 -18.03
CA ASP A 230 -27.64 3.12 -19.45
C ASP A 230 -26.95 2.03 -20.29
N ILE A 231 -25.66 1.77 -20.03
CA ILE A 231 -24.90 0.74 -20.73
C ILE A 231 -25.41 -0.66 -20.36
N VAL A 232 -25.63 -0.93 -19.06
CA VAL A 232 -26.15 -2.21 -18.55
C VAL A 232 -27.52 -2.48 -19.15
N SER A 233 -28.45 -1.53 -19.02
CA SER A 233 -29.83 -1.65 -19.50
C SER A 233 -29.91 -1.92 -21.01
N ARG A 234 -29.17 -1.14 -21.82
CA ARG A 234 -29.11 -1.34 -23.28
C ARG A 234 -28.52 -2.70 -23.66
N THR A 235 -27.54 -3.16 -22.90
CA THR A 235 -26.87 -4.43 -23.20
C THR A 235 -27.78 -5.61 -22.88
N ILE A 236 -28.43 -5.60 -21.72
CA ILE A 236 -29.37 -6.66 -21.32
C ILE A 236 -30.61 -6.67 -22.22
N SER A 237 -31.20 -5.51 -22.56
CA SER A 237 -32.39 -5.42 -23.42
C SER A 237 -32.21 -6.06 -24.80
N ARG A 238 -31.00 -6.09 -25.34
CA ARG A 238 -30.67 -6.76 -26.61
C ARG A 238 -30.16 -8.19 -26.45
N GLY A 239 -30.24 -8.79 -25.24
CA GLY A 239 -29.73 -10.14 -24.95
C GLY A 239 -28.20 -10.24 -24.95
N GLY A 240 -27.48 -9.09 -24.83
CA GLY A 240 -26.02 -9.04 -24.83
C GLY A 240 -25.39 -9.45 -23.49
N LYS A 241 -24.07 -9.61 -23.49
CA LYS A 241 -23.24 -9.84 -22.29
C LYS A 241 -22.35 -8.65 -22.06
N MET A 242 -22.03 -8.37 -20.78
CA MET A 242 -21.09 -7.34 -20.39
C MET A 242 -19.88 -7.95 -19.70
N ILE A 243 -18.71 -7.37 -19.96
CA ILE A 243 -17.46 -7.70 -19.29
C ILE A 243 -16.96 -6.46 -18.59
N PHE A 244 -16.71 -6.57 -17.28
CA PHE A 244 -16.12 -5.52 -16.46
C PHE A 244 -14.66 -5.89 -16.15
N PRO A 245 -13.67 -5.22 -16.75
CA PRO A 245 -12.27 -5.40 -16.41
C PRO A 245 -11.98 -4.64 -15.10
N VAL A 246 -12.02 -5.35 -13.97
CA VAL A 246 -11.85 -4.77 -12.63
C VAL A 246 -10.86 -5.59 -11.80
N PHE A 247 -10.21 -4.94 -10.82
CA PHE A 247 -9.41 -5.64 -9.85
C PHE A 247 -10.27 -6.51 -8.94
N ALA A 248 -9.72 -7.66 -8.51
CA ALA A 248 -10.41 -8.64 -7.67
C ALA A 248 -10.82 -8.05 -6.30
N VAL A 249 -10.03 -7.12 -5.76
CA VAL A 249 -10.28 -6.49 -4.46
C VAL A 249 -10.65 -5.02 -4.62
N GLY A 250 -11.77 -4.62 -4.02
CA GLY A 250 -12.29 -3.26 -4.00
C GLY A 250 -13.22 -2.95 -5.18
N ARG A 251 -12.67 -2.78 -6.37
CA ARG A 251 -13.44 -2.32 -7.53
C ARG A 251 -14.49 -3.30 -8.02
N SER A 252 -14.24 -4.61 -7.97
CA SER A 252 -15.24 -5.63 -8.37
C SER A 252 -16.46 -5.59 -7.45
N GLN A 253 -16.26 -5.51 -6.14
CA GLN A 253 -17.34 -5.43 -5.16
C GLN A 253 -18.11 -4.11 -5.30
N GLU A 254 -17.43 -3.01 -5.54
CA GLU A 254 -18.07 -1.71 -5.75
C GLU A 254 -18.98 -1.72 -6.98
N VAL A 255 -18.55 -2.30 -8.10
CA VAL A 255 -19.37 -2.43 -9.31
C VAL A 255 -20.59 -3.34 -9.07
N MET A 256 -20.43 -4.44 -8.33
CA MET A 256 -21.56 -5.32 -7.99
C MET A 256 -22.61 -4.58 -7.17
N ILE A 257 -22.20 -3.83 -6.15
CA ILE A 257 -23.14 -3.03 -5.32
C ILE A 257 -23.79 -1.94 -6.18
N ALA A 258 -23.01 -1.23 -7.00
CA ALA A 258 -23.55 -0.19 -7.87
C ALA A 258 -24.64 -0.73 -8.83
N ILE A 259 -24.47 -1.95 -9.36
CA ILE A 259 -25.48 -2.58 -10.24
C ILE A 259 -26.72 -3.03 -9.45
N ASP A 260 -26.55 -3.49 -8.20
CA ASP A 260 -27.65 -3.93 -7.34
C ASP A 260 -28.52 -2.76 -6.86
N GLU A 261 -27.91 -1.61 -6.61
CA GLU A 261 -28.58 -0.40 -6.09
C GLU A 261 -29.16 0.51 -7.18
N LEU A 262 -28.79 0.34 -8.44
CA LEU A 262 -29.22 1.17 -9.57
C LEU A 262 -30.25 0.48 -10.45
#